data_d9af24732ced467175ba22bc35ff0e5b
#
_entry.id   d9af24732ced467175ba22bc35ff0e5b
#
_cell.length_a   1.000
_cell.length_b   1.000
_cell.length_c   1.000
_cell.angle_alpha   90.00
_cell.angle_beta   90.00
_cell.angle_gamma   90.00
#
_symmetry.space_group_name_H-M   'P 1'
#
loop_
_entity.id
_entity.type
_entity.pdbx_description
1 polymer ?
#
loop_
_entity_poly.entity_id
_entity_poly.type
_entity_poly.pdbx_seq_one_letter_code
_entity_poly.pdbx_strand_id
1 'polypeptide(L)'
;MRFIKSKESELHPNYVSRVIRIKEEDFSPHPHPDVTKLKCCRIGGDTIYNVIVSIDSKPGKYVFFPASTKINPEFLRYANLYRDPEMNSNPNKTGFFEENGRVKSLKLKASYEKTDPLTGVKENIFLPNGVSDGFLIELQVVLNFILDTFNIEVNENDIPDDTWFDTIEHEGKVCWLSKKFIPKVFTAKNKTGGDQSRYKRRQKKLKRFNRVIPEQFRFHYDSTLVKKVPFVVQPTDYIHISAKLHGSSSIFSYVLCKQQLNWKQKIAKYLTGYEFNKYDYLYASRTVIKNQYIMKEAGKTGNVYHVGFYGCDIWGEAFKIVKPHLIKGMSVYAEIVGYTSTNKYIQPDYDYGCVPLKDGEDYTYGKHFKIYVYRVTLTNVDGEVHEFSPREVQIWCKNNDLVAVPEYYYGKAKDLYPDLDITNHWHENFWNRMASDKNFYMEMDSPDCINKVPHEGVVIKIDDMIPRAFKLKCFLFTHKEEKELDAGITNIEDAQSENIDNDDSNSYIDEQ
;
A
#
# COMPACT_ATOMS: atom_id res chain seq x y z
N MET A 1 15.98 -27.39 3.12
CA MET A 1 15.03 -26.37 3.56
C MET A 1 15.37 -25.05 2.91
N ARG A 2 14.35 -24.21 2.59
CA ARG A 2 14.54 -22.89 1.96
C ARG A 2 13.66 -21.85 2.64
N PHE A 3 14.23 -20.67 2.89
CA PHE A 3 13.52 -19.45 3.25
C PHE A 3 13.19 -18.72 1.94
N ILE A 4 11.94 -18.56 1.59
CA ILE A 4 11.53 -18.04 0.30
C ILE A 4 10.58 -16.85 0.44
N LYS A 5 10.54 -16.00 -0.59
CA LYS A 5 9.49 -15.00 -0.78
C LYS A 5 8.40 -15.61 -1.63
N SER A 6 7.18 -15.56 -1.16
CA SER A 6 6.01 -15.98 -1.94
C SER A 6 5.72 -14.96 -3.05
N LYS A 7 4.91 -15.34 -4.04
CA LYS A 7 4.41 -14.39 -5.06
C LYS A 7 3.62 -13.22 -4.45
N GLU A 8 2.95 -13.46 -3.34
CA GLU A 8 2.23 -12.40 -2.61
C GLU A 8 3.20 -11.35 -2.07
N SER A 9 4.39 -11.74 -1.63
CA SER A 9 5.41 -10.81 -1.12
C SER A 9 6.03 -9.93 -2.19
N GLU A 10 6.00 -10.35 -3.46
CA GLU A 10 6.41 -9.50 -4.59
C GLU A 10 5.43 -8.33 -4.78
N LEU A 11 4.13 -8.56 -4.56
CA LEU A 11 3.10 -7.53 -4.60
C LEU A 11 3.10 -6.63 -3.35
N HIS A 12 3.55 -7.17 -2.21
CA HIS A 12 3.52 -6.50 -0.92
C HIS A 12 4.89 -6.49 -0.22
N PRO A 13 5.92 -5.88 -0.82
CA PRO A 13 7.30 -5.97 -0.34
C PRO A 13 7.53 -5.38 1.06
N ASN A 14 6.63 -4.51 1.54
CA ASN A 14 6.75 -3.85 2.84
C ASN A 14 6.44 -4.78 4.04
N TYR A 15 5.86 -5.96 3.79
CA TYR A 15 5.38 -6.88 4.84
C TYR A 15 6.15 -8.20 4.90
N VAL A 16 7.33 -8.23 4.30
CA VAL A 16 8.22 -9.41 4.30
C VAL A 16 9.08 -9.41 5.53
N SER A 17 9.19 -10.56 6.20
CA SER A 17 10.08 -10.74 7.36
C SER A 17 11.55 -10.78 6.94
N ARG A 18 12.45 -10.53 7.89
CA ARG A 18 13.89 -10.51 7.64
C ARG A 18 14.65 -11.13 8.80
N VAL A 19 15.61 -12.02 8.50
CA VAL A 19 16.62 -12.46 9.46
C VAL A 19 17.66 -11.36 9.58
N ILE A 20 17.95 -10.92 10.79
CA ILE A 20 18.92 -9.85 11.07
C ILE A 20 19.85 -10.23 12.21
N ARG A 21 21.05 -9.73 12.15
CA ARG A 21 22.00 -9.78 13.26
C ARG A 21 22.01 -8.44 13.97
N ILE A 22 21.64 -8.46 15.26
CA ILE A 22 21.69 -7.30 16.15
C ILE A 22 23.01 -7.34 16.94
N LYS A 23 23.71 -6.23 16.93
CA LYS A 23 24.94 -6.02 17.68
C LYS A 23 24.68 -5.13 18.89
N GLU A 24 25.65 -4.99 19.79
CA GLU A 24 25.53 -4.11 20.96
C GLU A 24 25.34 -2.65 20.54
N GLU A 25 26.02 -2.21 19.48
CA GLU A 25 25.95 -0.86 18.93
C GLU A 25 24.58 -0.48 18.32
N ASP A 26 23.72 -1.48 18.04
CA ASP A 26 22.38 -1.26 17.52
C ASP A 26 21.38 -0.91 18.64
N PHE A 27 21.77 -1.11 19.90
CA PHE A 27 20.94 -0.73 21.04
C PHE A 27 21.26 0.70 21.48
N SER A 28 20.22 1.45 21.81
CA SER A 28 20.32 2.78 22.38
C SER A 28 19.26 2.99 23.47
N PRO A 29 19.50 3.88 24.45
CA PRO A 29 18.48 4.22 25.43
C PRO A 29 17.20 4.71 24.76
N HIS A 30 16.07 4.47 25.43
CA HIS A 30 14.80 5.04 24.97
C HIS A 30 14.88 6.58 25.04
N PRO A 31 14.40 7.32 24.00
CA PRO A 31 14.54 8.78 23.94
C PRO A 31 13.74 9.53 25.02
N HIS A 32 12.72 8.90 25.60
CA HIS A 32 11.96 9.50 26.72
C HIS A 32 12.60 9.15 28.07
N PRO A 33 12.96 10.14 28.92
CA PRO A 33 13.76 9.91 30.13
C PRO A 33 13.08 9.01 31.17
N ASP A 34 11.74 8.99 31.24
CA ASP A 34 11.01 8.15 32.19
C ASP A 34 10.92 6.67 31.81
N VAL A 35 11.43 6.28 30.62
CA VAL A 35 11.36 4.90 30.15
C VAL A 35 12.69 4.20 30.46
N THR A 36 12.69 3.41 31.53
CA THR A 36 13.92 2.75 32.03
C THR A 36 13.94 1.24 31.76
N LYS A 37 12.79 0.63 31.46
CA LYS A 37 12.66 -0.82 31.24
C LYS A 37 12.73 -1.24 29.77
N LEU A 38 12.81 -0.25 28.88
CA LEU A 38 12.83 -0.47 27.43
C LEU A 38 14.03 0.27 26.83
N LYS A 39 14.51 -0.26 25.71
CA LYS A 39 15.55 0.38 24.87
C LYS A 39 15.14 0.31 23.41
N CYS A 40 15.70 1.18 22.61
CA CYS A 40 15.58 1.16 21.17
C CYS A 40 16.55 0.14 20.58
N CYS A 41 16.11 -0.58 19.59
CA CYS A 41 16.93 -1.46 18.77
C CYS A 41 16.80 -1.02 17.31
N ARG A 42 17.90 -0.51 16.76
CA ARG A 42 17.99 -0.16 15.35
C ARG A 42 18.12 -1.43 14.53
N ILE A 43 17.27 -1.56 13.53
CA ILE A 43 17.34 -2.64 12.57
C ILE A 43 18.32 -2.20 11.48
N GLY A 44 19.58 -2.63 11.60
CA GLY A 44 20.68 -2.18 10.75
C GLY A 44 20.68 -2.74 9.33
N GLY A 45 21.87 -2.68 8.70
CA GLY A 45 22.07 -3.07 7.32
C GLY A 45 21.54 -2.03 6.36
N ASP A 46 20.69 -2.46 5.44
CA ASP A 46 20.09 -1.63 4.38
C ASP A 46 18.73 -1.02 4.76
N THR A 47 18.35 -1.01 6.05
CA THR A 47 17.10 -0.44 6.56
C THR A 47 17.34 0.53 7.72
N ILE A 48 16.31 1.33 8.07
CA ILE A 48 16.29 2.26 9.20
C ILE A 48 15.08 2.05 10.11
N TYR A 49 14.63 0.81 10.26
CA TYR A 49 13.58 0.52 11.22
C TYR A 49 14.12 0.61 12.66
N ASN A 50 13.27 1.08 13.56
CA ASN A 50 13.48 1.05 15.00
C ASN A 50 12.46 0.15 15.66
N VAL A 51 12.92 -0.72 16.56
CA VAL A 51 12.05 -1.57 17.36
C VAL A 51 12.32 -1.33 18.83
N ILE A 52 11.29 -1.13 19.62
CA ILE A 52 11.42 -0.98 21.06
C ILE A 52 11.38 -2.35 21.71
N VAL A 53 12.42 -2.68 22.43
CA VAL A 53 12.63 -4.00 23.07
C VAL A 53 12.83 -3.86 24.57
N SER A 54 12.80 -4.99 25.31
CA SER A 54 13.18 -5.01 26.73
C SER A 54 14.62 -4.52 26.91
N ILE A 55 14.89 -3.88 28.03
CA ILE A 55 16.26 -3.50 28.44
C ILE A 55 17.19 -4.73 28.52
N ASP A 56 16.64 -5.90 28.81
CA ASP A 56 17.36 -7.16 28.93
C ASP A 56 17.66 -7.87 27.61
N SER A 57 17.17 -7.33 26.47
CA SER A 57 17.44 -7.91 25.16
C SER A 57 18.94 -7.87 24.85
N LYS A 58 19.48 -8.94 24.27
CA LYS A 58 20.92 -9.12 24.01
C LYS A 58 21.22 -9.12 22.52
N PRO A 59 22.49 -8.86 22.12
CA PRO A 59 22.93 -9.12 20.75
C PRO A 59 22.70 -10.56 20.32
N GLY A 60 22.41 -10.78 19.04
CA GLY A 60 22.13 -12.10 18.50
C GLY A 60 21.46 -12.05 17.12
N LYS A 61 21.04 -13.20 16.63
CA LYS A 61 20.20 -13.29 15.42
C LYS A 61 18.73 -13.28 15.78
N TYR A 62 17.99 -12.46 15.05
CA TYR A 62 16.56 -12.24 15.24
C TYR A 62 15.82 -12.35 13.91
N VAL A 63 14.52 -12.58 13.99
CA VAL A 63 13.58 -12.38 12.88
C VAL A 63 12.80 -11.11 13.18
N PHE A 64 12.86 -10.17 12.24
CA PHE A 64 12.11 -8.93 12.26
C PHE A 64 10.84 -9.07 11.42
N PHE A 65 9.71 -8.69 12.02
CA PHE A 65 8.40 -8.59 11.37
C PHE A 65 7.98 -7.11 11.33
N PRO A 66 7.88 -6.50 10.14
CA PRO A 66 7.42 -5.11 10.03
C PRO A 66 5.99 -4.91 10.53
N ALA A 67 5.66 -3.70 10.92
CA ALA A 67 4.28 -3.34 11.28
C ALA A 67 3.30 -3.61 10.14
N SER A 68 2.04 -3.87 10.46
CA SER A 68 0.98 -4.30 9.55
C SER A 68 1.21 -5.66 8.87
N THR A 69 2.14 -6.45 9.37
CA THR A 69 2.30 -7.86 9.02
C THR A 69 1.38 -8.73 9.87
N LYS A 70 0.81 -9.76 9.29
CA LYS A 70 0.15 -10.85 10.01
C LYS A 70 1.13 -12.00 10.19
N ILE A 71 1.31 -12.44 11.42
CA ILE A 71 2.13 -13.61 11.76
C ILE A 71 1.25 -14.87 11.76
N ASN A 72 1.84 -16.01 11.41
CA ASN A 72 1.17 -17.31 11.39
C ASN A 72 0.60 -17.65 12.78
N PRO A 73 -0.70 -17.98 12.90
CA PRO A 73 -1.33 -18.31 14.17
C PRO A 73 -0.70 -19.52 14.88
N GLU A 74 -0.25 -20.55 14.16
CA GLU A 74 0.40 -21.73 14.74
C GLU A 74 1.76 -21.35 15.34
N PHE A 75 2.52 -20.48 14.68
CA PHE A 75 3.76 -19.95 15.23
C PHE A 75 3.51 -19.11 16.49
N LEU A 76 2.52 -18.20 16.46
CA LEU A 76 2.17 -17.40 17.64
C LEU A 76 1.78 -18.26 18.84
N ARG A 77 0.97 -19.31 18.59
CA ARG A 77 0.59 -20.31 19.61
C ARG A 77 1.80 -21.05 20.16
N TYR A 78 2.65 -21.56 19.28
CA TYR A 78 3.87 -22.28 19.64
C TYR A 78 4.79 -21.43 20.52
N ALA A 79 5.04 -20.19 20.11
CA ALA A 79 5.91 -19.27 20.81
C ALA A 79 5.27 -18.60 22.05
N ASN A 80 4.02 -18.91 22.37
CA ASN A 80 3.24 -18.36 23.50
C ASN A 80 3.12 -16.82 23.44
N LEU A 81 2.82 -16.29 22.27
CA LEU A 81 2.82 -14.85 22.01
C LEU A 81 1.43 -14.20 22.06
N TYR A 82 0.36 -14.99 22.19
CA TYR A 82 -0.98 -14.43 22.35
C TYR A 82 -1.19 -13.84 23.74
N ARG A 83 -1.93 -12.71 23.78
CA ARG A 83 -2.36 -12.08 25.05
C ARG A 83 -3.29 -12.98 25.81
N ASP A 84 -4.21 -13.65 25.11
CA ASP A 84 -5.07 -14.67 25.68
C ASP A 84 -4.26 -15.97 25.92
N PRO A 85 -4.07 -16.39 27.20
CA PRO A 85 -3.27 -17.55 27.50
C PRO A 85 -3.89 -18.87 26.98
N GLU A 86 -5.22 -18.94 26.78
CA GLU A 86 -5.88 -20.13 26.25
C GLU A 86 -5.52 -20.39 24.77
N MET A 87 -5.10 -19.37 24.04
CA MET A 87 -4.61 -19.48 22.67
C MET A 87 -3.16 -19.97 22.58
N ASN A 88 -2.41 -19.95 23.67
CA ASN A 88 -1.01 -20.35 23.74
C ASN A 88 -0.84 -21.86 23.93
N SER A 89 0.30 -22.41 23.51
CA SER A 89 0.65 -23.82 23.81
C SER A 89 0.80 -24.05 25.30
N ASN A 90 1.27 -23.07 26.05
CA ASN A 90 1.33 -23.08 27.50
C ASN A 90 0.35 -22.05 28.08
N PRO A 91 -0.77 -22.52 28.71
CA PRO A 91 -1.82 -21.61 29.22
C PRO A 91 -1.37 -20.77 30.43
N ASN A 92 -0.17 -21.03 30.99
CA ASN A 92 0.40 -20.18 32.04
C ASN A 92 1.27 -19.04 31.50
N LYS A 93 1.42 -18.91 30.18
CA LYS A 93 2.18 -17.84 29.54
C LYS A 93 1.25 -16.89 28.80
N THR A 94 1.53 -15.60 28.91
CA THR A 94 0.84 -14.55 28.18
C THR A 94 1.84 -13.80 27.30
N GLY A 95 1.44 -13.44 26.09
CA GLY A 95 2.15 -12.56 25.19
C GLY A 95 1.45 -11.22 25.03
N PHE A 96 1.54 -10.63 23.85
CA PHE A 96 0.97 -9.31 23.56
C PHE A 96 0.20 -9.23 22.24
N PHE A 97 0.16 -10.34 21.45
CA PHE A 97 -0.62 -10.40 20.22
C PHE A 97 -2.10 -10.64 20.50
N GLU A 98 -2.94 -9.91 19.80
CA GLU A 98 -4.36 -10.19 19.69
C GLU A 98 -4.61 -11.42 18.79
N GLU A 99 -5.83 -11.97 18.82
CA GLU A 99 -6.23 -13.13 18.02
C GLU A 99 -5.93 -12.99 16.52
N ASN A 100 -6.03 -11.77 15.97
CA ASN A 100 -5.79 -11.50 14.56
C ASN A 100 -4.33 -11.67 14.12
N GLY A 101 -3.38 -11.75 15.07
CA GLY A 101 -1.95 -11.95 14.81
C GLY A 101 -1.26 -10.78 14.10
N ARG A 102 -1.81 -9.56 14.17
CA ARG A 102 -1.27 -8.37 13.53
C ARG A 102 -0.12 -7.77 14.34
N VAL A 103 0.99 -7.49 13.66
CA VAL A 103 2.09 -6.68 14.19
C VAL A 103 1.67 -5.21 14.13
N LYS A 104 1.59 -4.57 15.28
CA LYS A 104 1.21 -3.15 15.41
C LYS A 104 2.45 -2.27 15.45
N SER A 105 2.34 -1.06 14.88
CA SER A 105 3.28 0.03 15.16
C SER A 105 2.92 0.63 16.51
N LEU A 106 3.83 0.56 17.47
CA LEU A 106 3.53 0.95 18.85
C LEU A 106 4.19 2.27 19.21
N LYS A 107 3.38 3.20 19.72
CA LYS A 107 3.85 4.44 20.32
C LYS A 107 4.13 4.21 21.81
N LEU A 108 5.39 4.18 22.18
CA LEU A 108 5.82 3.99 23.55
C LEU A 108 6.47 5.27 24.06
N LYS A 109 5.68 6.19 24.62
CA LYS A 109 6.12 7.53 25.03
C LYS A 109 6.93 8.25 23.93
N ALA A 110 6.41 8.24 22.70
CA ALA A 110 7.06 8.87 21.54
C ALA A 110 6.82 10.40 21.47
N SER A 111 6.37 11.02 22.51
CA SER A 111 6.23 12.49 22.60
C SER A 111 6.24 12.96 24.05
N TYR A 112 6.74 14.17 24.26
CA TYR A 112 6.64 14.87 25.55
C TYR A 112 6.33 16.34 25.33
N GLU A 113 5.67 16.95 26.33
CA GLU A 113 5.37 18.37 26.33
C GLU A 113 6.58 19.14 26.88
N LYS A 114 7.12 20.05 26.10
CA LYS A 114 8.16 20.99 26.51
C LYS A 114 7.54 22.38 26.65
N THR A 115 7.73 22.99 27.81
CA THR A 115 7.34 24.38 28.02
C THR A 115 8.56 25.26 27.77
N ASP A 116 8.42 26.24 26.89
CA ASP A 116 9.46 27.26 26.69
C ASP A 116 9.57 28.11 27.98
N PRO A 117 10.75 28.15 28.59
CA PRO A 117 10.93 28.86 29.86
C PRO A 117 10.79 30.38 29.75
N LEU A 118 10.92 30.94 28.53
CA LEU A 118 10.84 32.39 28.31
C LEU A 118 9.41 32.85 27.95
N THR A 119 8.71 32.05 27.13
CA THR A 119 7.39 32.43 26.60
C THR A 119 6.23 31.73 27.31
N GLY A 120 6.51 30.66 28.07
CA GLY A 120 5.48 29.80 28.68
C GLY A 120 4.69 28.96 27.67
N VAL A 121 5.04 29.02 26.39
CA VAL A 121 4.37 28.26 25.34
C VAL A 121 4.72 26.78 25.46
N LYS A 122 3.69 25.93 25.41
CA LYS A 122 3.84 24.49 25.44
C LYS A 122 3.93 23.93 24.03
N GLU A 123 5.00 23.22 23.74
CA GLU A 123 5.21 22.52 22.47
C GLU A 123 5.26 21.01 22.71
N ASN A 124 4.50 20.26 21.92
CA ASN A 124 4.58 18.79 21.94
C ASN A 124 5.70 18.33 20.99
N ILE A 125 6.77 17.83 21.56
CA ILE A 125 7.92 17.33 20.81
C ILE A 125 7.70 15.84 20.50
N PHE A 126 7.66 15.52 19.23
CA PHE A 126 7.60 14.14 18.76
C PHE A 126 9.01 13.50 18.76
N LEU A 127 9.08 12.25 19.22
CA LEU A 127 10.30 11.46 19.32
C LEU A 127 10.18 10.27 18.34
N PRO A 128 10.70 10.35 17.11
CA PRO A 128 10.60 9.27 16.11
C PRO A 128 11.08 7.91 16.64
N ASN A 129 12.18 7.90 17.41
CA ASN A 129 12.72 6.69 18.03
C ASN A 129 11.88 6.15 19.20
N GLY A 130 10.84 6.86 19.64
CA GLY A 130 9.84 6.36 20.60
C GLY A 130 8.75 5.51 19.95
N VAL A 131 8.84 5.27 18.63
CA VAL A 131 7.93 4.41 17.86
C VAL A 131 8.61 3.09 17.56
N SER A 132 7.90 1.98 17.76
CA SER A 132 8.33 0.65 17.33
C SER A 132 7.73 0.35 15.96
N ASP A 133 8.57 0.14 14.95
CA ASP A 133 8.18 -0.11 13.56
C ASP A 133 7.83 -1.59 13.27
N GLY A 134 7.82 -2.44 14.30
CA GLY A 134 7.55 -3.86 14.14
C GLY A 134 7.83 -4.68 15.38
N PHE A 135 8.05 -5.97 15.17
CA PHE A 135 8.29 -6.97 16.20
C PHE A 135 9.57 -7.75 15.92
N LEU A 136 10.35 -7.99 16.98
CA LEU A 136 11.57 -8.82 16.97
C LEU A 136 11.38 -10.07 17.81
N ILE A 137 11.83 -11.21 17.28
CA ILE A 137 11.95 -12.46 18.04
C ILE A 137 13.30 -13.13 17.74
N GLU A 138 13.90 -13.77 18.72
CA GLU A 138 15.12 -14.52 18.53
C GLU A 138 14.96 -15.59 17.43
N LEU A 139 15.91 -15.70 16.51
CA LEU A 139 15.86 -16.66 15.41
C LEU A 139 15.71 -18.09 15.94
N GLN A 140 16.33 -18.41 17.08
CA GLN A 140 16.23 -19.73 17.69
C GLN A 140 14.80 -20.19 17.98
N VAL A 141 13.89 -19.26 18.32
CA VAL A 141 12.45 -19.58 18.51
C VAL A 141 11.81 -20.03 17.20
N VAL A 142 12.17 -19.39 16.09
CA VAL A 142 11.69 -19.77 14.75
C VAL A 142 12.27 -21.11 14.34
N LEU A 143 13.55 -21.37 14.63
CA LEU A 143 14.21 -22.65 14.34
C LEU A 143 13.59 -23.81 15.13
N ASN A 144 13.26 -23.59 16.39
CA ASN A 144 12.56 -24.59 17.20
C ASN A 144 11.15 -24.89 16.65
N PHE A 145 10.44 -23.87 16.16
CA PHE A 145 9.15 -24.07 15.46
C PHE A 145 9.32 -24.85 14.14
N ILE A 146 10.41 -24.62 13.42
CA ILE A 146 10.76 -25.38 12.20
C ILE A 146 11.02 -26.84 12.55
N LEU A 147 11.77 -27.11 13.60
CA LEU A 147 12.04 -28.46 14.08
C LEU A 147 10.71 -29.20 14.41
N ASP A 148 9.80 -28.54 15.13
CA ASP A 148 8.51 -29.10 15.48
C ASP A 148 7.60 -29.34 14.25
N THR A 149 7.62 -28.40 13.27
CA THR A 149 6.74 -28.44 12.09
C THR A 149 7.21 -29.40 11.01
N PHE A 150 8.52 -29.46 10.77
CA PHE A 150 9.12 -30.21 9.65
C PHE A 150 9.97 -31.40 10.11
N ASN A 151 10.22 -31.55 11.41
CA ASN A 151 11.11 -32.55 12.01
C ASN A 151 12.55 -32.47 11.45
N ILE A 152 13.05 -31.23 11.27
CA ILE A 152 14.41 -30.94 10.77
C ILE A 152 15.11 -29.94 11.69
N GLU A 153 16.31 -30.28 12.12
CA GLU A 153 17.19 -29.37 12.85
C GLU A 153 17.95 -28.48 11.86
N VAL A 154 17.97 -27.19 12.13
CA VAL A 154 18.63 -26.17 11.30
C VAL A 154 19.57 -25.36 12.17
N ASN A 155 20.82 -25.26 11.74
CA ASN A 155 21.79 -24.42 12.42
C ASN A 155 21.57 -22.94 12.06
N GLU A 156 21.53 -22.06 13.05
CA GLU A 156 21.36 -20.61 12.83
C GLU A 156 22.45 -19.99 11.93
N ASN A 157 23.65 -20.61 11.91
CA ASN A 157 24.77 -20.14 11.08
C ASN A 157 24.59 -20.45 9.59
N ASP A 158 23.71 -21.41 9.26
CA ASP A 158 23.41 -21.78 7.88
C ASP A 158 22.42 -20.80 7.22
N ILE A 159 21.84 -19.90 8.01
CA ILE A 159 20.91 -18.88 7.51
C ILE A 159 21.69 -17.56 7.41
N PRO A 160 21.91 -17.03 6.21
CA PRO A 160 22.60 -15.75 6.04
C PRO A 160 21.87 -14.61 6.75
N ASP A 161 22.65 -13.67 7.31
CA ASP A 161 22.11 -12.40 7.75
C ASP A 161 21.44 -11.70 6.55
N ASP A 162 20.41 -10.90 6.81
CA ASP A 162 19.64 -10.17 5.78
C ASP A 162 18.79 -11.05 4.84
N THR A 163 18.53 -12.29 5.24
CA THR A 163 17.61 -13.16 4.50
C THR A 163 16.17 -12.67 4.64
N TRP A 164 15.58 -12.24 3.51
CA TRP A 164 14.18 -11.84 3.41
C TRP A 164 13.30 -13.02 3.03
N PHE A 165 12.25 -13.27 3.80
CA PHE A 165 11.33 -14.38 3.57
C PHE A 165 9.96 -14.12 4.21
N ASP A 166 8.96 -14.83 3.73
CA ASP A 166 7.63 -14.91 4.34
C ASP A 166 7.17 -16.36 4.51
N THR A 167 7.87 -17.27 3.87
CA THR A 167 7.50 -18.68 3.75
C THR A 167 8.72 -19.56 3.91
N ILE A 168 8.51 -20.72 4.55
CA ILE A 168 9.51 -21.77 4.74
C ILE A 168 9.06 -23.00 3.96
N GLU A 169 9.96 -23.56 3.14
CA GLU A 169 9.70 -24.74 2.32
C GLU A 169 10.72 -25.85 2.61
N HIS A 170 10.21 -27.06 2.77
CA HIS A 170 11.03 -28.26 2.90
C HIS A 170 10.32 -29.47 2.29
N GLU A 171 10.96 -30.18 1.34
CA GLU A 171 10.45 -31.41 0.69
C GLU A 171 9.00 -31.30 0.19
N GLY A 172 8.64 -30.17 -0.39
CA GLY A 172 7.30 -29.92 -0.91
C GLY A 172 6.26 -29.49 0.15
N LYS A 173 6.60 -29.53 1.43
CA LYS A 173 5.78 -28.92 2.49
C LYS A 173 6.09 -27.43 2.57
N VAL A 174 5.06 -26.62 2.71
CA VAL A 174 5.14 -25.15 2.76
C VAL A 174 4.46 -24.65 4.03
N CYS A 175 5.16 -23.81 4.79
CA CYS A 175 4.63 -23.11 5.95
C CYS A 175 4.86 -21.61 5.75
N TRP A 176 3.80 -20.82 5.63
CA TRP A 176 3.94 -19.38 5.67
C TRP A 176 4.19 -18.91 7.11
N LEU A 177 5.09 -17.93 7.29
CA LEU A 177 5.40 -17.37 8.60
C LEU A 177 4.80 -15.97 8.77
N SER A 178 4.82 -15.17 7.70
CA SER A 178 4.27 -13.82 7.69
C SER A 178 3.59 -13.50 6.36
N LYS A 179 2.67 -12.53 6.38
CA LYS A 179 2.04 -11.97 5.18
C LYS A 179 1.45 -10.60 5.48
N LYS A 180 1.04 -9.85 4.45
CA LYS A 180 0.30 -8.60 4.67
C LYS A 180 -0.93 -8.88 5.54
N PHE A 181 -1.15 -8.07 6.58
CA PHE A 181 -2.40 -8.11 7.31
C PHE A 181 -3.52 -7.51 6.46
N ILE A 182 -4.57 -8.28 6.23
CA ILE A 182 -5.77 -7.83 5.54
C ILE A 182 -6.92 -7.91 6.56
N PRO A 183 -7.55 -6.78 6.91
CA PRO A 183 -8.65 -6.76 7.87
C PRO A 183 -9.86 -7.51 7.32
N LYS A 184 -10.54 -8.28 8.16
CA LYS A 184 -11.81 -8.89 7.78
C LYS A 184 -12.87 -7.81 7.62
N VAL A 185 -13.33 -7.60 6.40
CA VAL A 185 -14.44 -6.69 6.14
C VAL A 185 -15.74 -7.34 6.59
N PHE A 186 -16.30 -6.87 7.68
CA PHE A 186 -17.71 -7.12 7.97
C PHE A 186 -18.56 -6.23 7.06
N THR A 187 -18.81 -6.66 5.83
CA THR A 187 -19.90 -6.07 5.06
C THR A 187 -21.15 -6.32 5.88
N ALA A 188 -21.72 -5.27 6.47
CA ALA A 188 -23.07 -5.35 7.01
C ALA A 188 -23.93 -5.99 5.90
N LYS A 189 -24.44 -7.19 6.16
CA LYS A 189 -25.38 -7.85 5.25
C LYS A 189 -26.59 -6.93 5.19
N ASN A 190 -26.59 -5.99 4.24
CA ASN A 190 -27.78 -5.25 3.92
C ASN A 190 -28.82 -6.30 3.57
N LYS A 191 -29.85 -6.41 4.42
CA LYS A 191 -30.99 -7.34 4.27
C LYS A 191 -31.90 -7.01 3.07
N THR A 192 -31.37 -6.40 2.03
CA THR A 192 -32.02 -6.25 0.73
C THR A 192 -31.62 -7.39 -0.21
N GLY A 193 -31.79 -8.63 0.28
CA GLY A 193 -31.32 -9.85 -0.39
C GLY A 193 -32.07 -10.25 -1.66
N GLY A 194 -33.05 -9.47 -2.12
CA GLY A 194 -33.81 -9.79 -3.33
C GLY A 194 -33.15 -9.33 -4.63
N ASP A 195 -32.65 -8.09 -4.66
CA ASP A 195 -32.15 -7.47 -5.90
C ASP A 195 -30.71 -7.85 -6.26
N GLN A 196 -29.82 -7.98 -5.29
CA GLN A 196 -28.44 -8.39 -5.56
C GLN A 196 -28.36 -9.84 -6.06
N SER A 197 -29.20 -10.75 -5.55
CA SER A 197 -29.21 -12.13 -6.02
C SER A 197 -29.78 -12.26 -7.44
N ARG A 198 -30.76 -11.43 -7.80
CA ARG A 198 -31.32 -11.33 -9.19
C ARG A 198 -30.28 -10.73 -10.14
N TYR A 199 -29.55 -9.70 -9.72
CA TYR A 199 -28.48 -9.07 -10.50
C TYR A 199 -27.30 -10.05 -10.73
N LYS A 200 -26.82 -10.74 -9.68
CA LYS A 200 -25.79 -11.80 -9.77
C LYS A 200 -26.25 -12.96 -10.66
N ARG A 201 -27.53 -13.38 -10.57
CA ARG A 201 -28.11 -14.45 -11.39
C ARG A 201 -28.26 -14.05 -12.87
N ARG A 202 -28.53 -12.76 -13.14
CA ARG A 202 -28.62 -12.21 -14.51
C ARG A 202 -27.23 -12.08 -15.12
N GLN A 203 -26.21 -11.66 -14.35
CA GLN A 203 -24.82 -11.59 -14.81
C GLN A 203 -24.22 -12.95 -15.19
N LYS A 204 -24.54 -14.03 -14.45
CA LYS A 204 -24.10 -15.40 -14.78
C LYS A 204 -24.63 -15.94 -16.13
N LYS A 205 -25.71 -15.36 -16.66
CA LYS A 205 -26.31 -15.78 -17.93
C LYS A 205 -25.78 -15.01 -19.15
N LEU A 206 -25.00 -13.94 -18.95
CA LEU A 206 -24.51 -13.10 -20.03
C LEU A 206 -23.14 -13.61 -20.50
N LYS A 207 -22.96 -13.80 -21.79
CA LYS A 207 -21.63 -14.08 -22.37
C LYS A 207 -20.74 -12.83 -22.16
N ARG A 208 -19.66 -13.00 -21.40
CA ARG A 208 -18.68 -11.96 -21.14
C ARG A 208 -17.43 -12.18 -21.99
N PHE A 209 -16.85 -11.11 -22.45
CA PHE A 209 -15.59 -11.14 -23.17
C PHE A 209 -14.57 -10.25 -22.45
N ASN A 210 -13.49 -10.87 -21.93
CA ASN A 210 -12.41 -10.14 -21.33
C ASN A 210 -11.49 -9.54 -22.42
N ARG A 211 -11.41 -8.21 -22.45
CA ARG A 211 -10.65 -7.48 -23.47
C ARG A 211 -9.26 -7.03 -23.03
N VAL A 212 -8.90 -7.27 -21.76
CA VAL A 212 -7.62 -6.81 -21.19
C VAL A 212 -6.45 -7.62 -21.73
N ILE A 213 -5.38 -6.90 -22.08
CA ILE A 213 -4.06 -7.47 -22.39
C ILE A 213 -3.15 -7.04 -21.23
N PRO A 214 -2.62 -8.00 -20.43
CA PRO A 214 -1.84 -7.68 -19.23
C PRO A 214 -0.64 -6.77 -19.49
N GLU A 215 0.04 -6.96 -20.64
CA GLU A 215 1.22 -6.18 -21.04
C GLU A 215 0.88 -4.73 -21.41
N GLN A 216 -0.39 -4.45 -21.73
CA GLN A 216 -0.87 -3.12 -22.14
C GLN A 216 -1.49 -2.33 -21.01
N PHE A 217 -2.07 -3.01 -20.00
CA PHE A 217 -2.66 -2.39 -18.82
C PHE A 217 -1.93 -2.85 -17.57
N ARG A 218 -1.43 -1.92 -16.77
CA ARG A 218 -0.73 -2.20 -15.51
C ARG A 218 -1.40 -1.51 -14.35
N PHE A 219 -1.61 -2.26 -13.28
CA PHE A 219 -2.03 -1.68 -12.01
C PHE A 219 -0.93 -0.80 -11.41
N HIS A 220 -1.31 0.08 -10.51
CA HIS A 220 -0.33 0.81 -9.72
C HIS A 220 0.32 -0.15 -8.72
N TYR A 221 1.65 -0.22 -8.75
CA TYR A 221 2.42 -0.99 -7.77
C TYR A 221 2.46 -0.28 -6.41
N ASP A 222 2.54 -1.07 -5.33
CA ASP A 222 2.69 -0.52 -3.99
C ASP A 222 4.11 0.05 -3.81
N SER A 223 4.22 1.38 -3.65
CA SER A 223 5.52 2.01 -3.45
C SER A 223 6.18 1.53 -2.16
N THR A 224 7.49 1.29 -2.22
CA THR A 224 8.27 0.81 -1.07
C THR A 224 8.42 1.91 -0.02
N LEU A 225 8.35 1.53 1.25
CA LEU A 225 8.68 2.43 2.36
C LEU A 225 10.17 2.78 2.33
N VAL A 226 10.51 4.06 2.46
CA VAL A 226 11.93 4.50 2.51
C VAL A 226 12.70 3.86 3.65
N LYS A 227 12.04 3.57 4.78
CA LYS A 227 12.65 2.88 5.92
C LYS A 227 13.24 1.52 5.56
N LYS A 228 12.67 0.85 4.54
CA LYS A 228 13.16 -0.44 4.06
C LYS A 228 14.37 -0.31 3.12
N VAL A 229 14.46 0.78 2.40
CA VAL A 229 15.47 1.01 1.35
C VAL A 229 16.09 2.41 1.47
N PRO A 230 16.65 2.79 2.62
CA PRO A 230 17.07 4.16 2.87
C PRO A 230 18.20 4.64 1.96
N PHE A 231 19.01 3.73 1.43
CA PHE A 231 20.14 4.04 0.56
C PHE A 231 19.76 4.22 -0.91
N VAL A 232 18.47 4.15 -1.24
CA VAL A 232 18.01 4.23 -2.63
C VAL A 232 18.16 5.64 -3.21
N VAL A 233 18.04 6.67 -2.39
CA VAL A 233 18.25 8.07 -2.78
C VAL A 233 19.69 8.46 -2.48
N GLN A 234 20.41 8.93 -3.50
CA GLN A 234 21.77 9.44 -3.35
C GLN A 234 21.78 10.96 -3.19
N PRO A 235 22.78 11.54 -2.53
CA PRO A 235 22.87 13.00 -2.33
C PRO A 235 22.78 13.81 -3.64
N THR A 236 23.24 13.23 -4.73
CA THR A 236 23.27 13.87 -6.07
C THR A 236 22.01 13.69 -6.90
N ASP A 237 21.13 12.78 -6.48
CA ASP A 237 19.88 12.51 -7.23
C ASP A 237 18.96 13.72 -7.22
N TYR A 238 18.30 13.96 -8.37
CA TYR A 238 17.16 14.83 -8.42
C TYR A 238 15.95 14.09 -7.87
N ILE A 239 15.33 14.67 -6.86
CA ILE A 239 14.15 14.11 -6.21
C ILE A 239 12.97 15.06 -6.32
N HIS A 240 11.80 14.47 -6.45
CA HIS A 240 10.52 15.13 -6.39
C HIS A 240 9.77 14.64 -5.15
N ILE A 241 9.37 15.56 -4.27
CA ILE A 241 8.59 15.26 -3.07
C ILE A 241 7.20 15.86 -3.24
N SER A 242 6.18 15.02 -3.12
CA SER A 242 4.78 15.42 -3.23
C SER A 242 3.94 14.91 -2.09
N ALA A 243 2.78 15.55 -1.87
CA ALA A 243 1.78 15.08 -0.92
C ALA A 243 1.34 13.65 -1.22
N LYS A 244 1.22 12.83 -0.19
CA LYS A 244 0.49 11.57 -0.27
C LYS A 244 -0.94 11.82 0.18
N LEU A 245 -1.87 11.89 -0.77
CA LEU A 245 -3.28 12.14 -0.51
C LEU A 245 -4.00 10.85 -0.12
N HIS A 246 -4.94 10.96 0.79
CA HIS A 246 -5.78 9.86 1.25
C HIS A 246 -7.15 9.93 0.56
N GLY A 247 -7.31 9.12 -0.48
CA GLY A 247 -8.50 9.09 -1.33
C GLY A 247 -8.81 7.68 -1.82
N SER A 248 -9.22 7.57 -3.06
CA SER A 248 -9.39 6.29 -3.76
C SER A 248 -8.56 6.27 -5.03
N SER A 249 -7.62 5.34 -5.10
CA SER A 249 -6.73 5.18 -6.26
C SER A 249 -7.51 4.83 -7.51
N SER A 250 -7.12 5.43 -8.63
CA SER A 250 -7.77 5.26 -9.93
C SER A 250 -6.74 5.19 -11.06
N ILE A 251 -7.11 4.44 -12.11
CA ILE A 251 -6.31 4.28 -13.32
C ILE A 251 -7.23 4.48 -14.51
N PHE A 252 -6.82 5.36 -15.44
CA PHE A 252 -7.56 5.66 -16.66
C PHE A 252 -6.66 5.42 -17.85
N SER A 253 -7.08 4.56 -18.80
CA SER A 253 -6.19 4.11 -19.88
C SER A 253 -6.89 4.11 -21.23
N TYR A 254 -6.11 4.39 -22.29
CA TYR A 254 -6.49 4.19 -23.68
C TYR A 254 -5.43 3.32 -24.36
N VAL A 255 -5.57 2.01 -24.24
CA VAL A 255 -4.53 1.01 -24.55
C VAL A 255 -5.05 -0.06 -25.52
N LEU A 256 -4.14 -0.89 -26.05
CA LEU A 256 -4.54 -2.03 -26.87
C LEU A 256 -5.35 -3.04 -26.05
N CYS A 257 -6.48 -3.44 -26.60
CA CYS A 257 -7.40 -4.40 -26.03
C CYS A 257 -7.73 -5.50 -27.05
N LYS A 258 -7.98 -6.71 -26.57
CA LYS A 258 -8.50 -7.82 -27.39
C LYS A 258 -9.83 -7.44 -28.01
N GLN A 259 -10.09 -7.89 -29.24
CA GLN A 259 -11.37 -7.73 -29.91
C GLN A 259 -12.19 -9.01 -29.88
N GLN A 260 -13.52 -8.86 -29.85
CA GLN A 260 -14.39 -9.99 -30.16
C GLN A 260 -14.31 -10.30 -31.66
N LEU A 261 -13.77 -11.46 -31.99
CA LEU A 261 -13.55 -11.88 -33.36
C LEU A 261 -14.85 -12.41 -33.99
N ASN A 262 -15.11 -12.00 -35.24
CA ASN A 262 -16.06 -12.66 -36.08
C ASN A 262 -15.50 -13.99 -36.60
N TRP A 263 -16.34 -14.82 -37.28
CA TRP A 263 -15.88 -16.13 -37.72
C TRP A 263 -14.73 -16.06 -38.74
N LYS A 264 -14.68 -15.05 -39.61
CA LYS A 264 -13.56 -14.85 -40.58
C LYS A 264 -12.28 -14.49 -39.89
N GLN A 265 -12.34 -13.62 -38.89
CA GLN A 265 -11.18 -13.24 -38.06
C GLN A 265 -10.66 -14.40 -37.22
N LYS A 266 -11.56 -15.28 -36.72
CA LYS A 266 -11.15 -16.51 -36.02
C LYS A 266 -10.37 -17.44 -36.94
N ILE A 267 -10.80 -17.65 -38.18
CA ILE A 267 -10.09 -18.44 -39.17
C ILE A 267 -8.74 -17.78 -39.52
N ALA A 268 -8.73 -16.47 -39.76
CA ALA A 268 -7.51 -15.74 -40.06
C ALA A 268 -6.49 -15.86 -38.92
N LYS A 269 -6.92 -15.68 -37.66
CA LYS A 269 -6.08 -15.86 -36.47
C LYS A 269 -5.52 -17.27 -36.39
N TYR A 270 -6.33 -18.30 -36.61
CA TYR A 270 -5.92 -19.70 -36.61
C TYR A 270 -4.85 -19.99 -37.68
N LEU A 271 -5.00 -19.45 -38.89
CA LEU A 271 -4.09 -19.69 -40.01
C LEU A 271 -2.80 -18.87 -39.93
N THR A 272 -2.84 -17.66 -39.41
CA THR A 272 -1.73 -16.69 -39.47
C THR A 272 -1.10 -16.39 -38.12
N GLY A 273 -1.73 -16.78 -36.99
CA GLY A 273 -1.35 -16.36 -35.65
C GLY A 273 -1.58 -14.88 -35.37
N TYR A 274 -2.19 -14.12 -36.28
CA TYR A 274 -2.37 -12.68 -36.15
C TYR A 274 -3.39 -12.34 -35.04
N GLU A 275 -2.98 -11.51 -34.07
CA GLU A 275 -3.84 -11.01 -32.99
C GLU A 275 -4.59 -9.74 -33.42
N PHE A 276 -5.92 -9.83 -33.39
CA PHE A 276 -6.79 -8.70 -33.71
C PHE A 276 -7.02 -7.85 -32.46
N ASN A 277 -6.15 -6.89 -32.21
CA ASN A 277 -6.26 -5.96 -31.10
C ASN A 277 -6.64 -4.56 -31.60
N LYS A 278 -7.30 -3.77 -30.74
CA LYS A 278 -7.59 -2.36 -31.02
C LYS A 278 -7.40 -1.52 -29.77
N TYR A 279 -7.13 -0.25 -29.94
CA TYR A 279 -7.15 0.68 -28.83
C TYR A 279 -8.57 0.84 -28.29
N ASP A 280 -8.72 0.71 -26.98
CA ASP A 280 -9.98 0.91 -26.29
C ASP A 280 -9.74 1.46 -24.87
N TYR A 281 -10.76 1.98 -24.25
CA TYR A 281 -10.68 2.62 -22.95
C TYR A 281 -10.90 1.63 -21.82
N LEU A 282 -9.99 1.67 -20.82
CA LEU A 282 -10.10 0.94 -19.56
C LEU A 282 -10.05 1.93 -18.39
N TYR A 283 -10.80 1.64 -17.33
CA TYR A 283 -10.60 2.31 -16.06
C TYR A 283 -10.72 1.34 -14.90
N ALA A 284 -9.97 1.61 -13.83
CA ALA A 284 -9.77 0.71 -12.70
C ALA A 284 -9.70 1.46 -11.38
N SER A 285 -10.00 0.75 -10.30
CA SER A 285 -9.50 1.07 -8.96
C SER A 285 -8.06 0.57 -8.81
N ARG A 286 -7.51 0.58 -7.60
CA ARG A 286 -6.15 0.12 -7.32
C ARG A 286 -5.86 -1.29 -7.86
N THR A 287 -6.81 -2.23 -7.74
CA THR A 287 -6.62 -3.66 -8.06
C THR A 287 -7.68 -4.23 -9.00
N VAL A 288 -8.74 -3.49 -9.31
CA VAL A 288 -9.90 -3.99 -10.08
C VAL A 288 -10.19 -3.13 -11.28
N ILE A 289 -10.14 -3.72 -12.47
CA ILE A 289 -10.62 -3.07 -13.69
C ILE A 289 -12.13 -3.03 -13.66
N LYS A 290 -12.72 -1.84 -13.71
CA LYS A 290 -14.15 -1.64 -13.53
C LYS A 290 -14.96 -1.92 -14.80
N ASN A 291 -14.38 -1.77 -15.98
CA ASN A 291 -15.00 -1.95 -17.28
C ASN A 291 -14.31 -2.98 -18.19
N GLN A 292 -13.71 -4.03 -17.60
CA GLN A 292 -12.91 -5.00 -18.37
C GLN A 292 -13.74 -5.88 -19.32
N TYR A 293 -15.02 -6.10 -19.03
CA TYR A 293 -15.85 -7.00 -19.81
C TYR A 293 -16.76 -6.27 -20.78
N ILE A 294 -16.94 -6.86 -21.98
CA ILE A 294 -18.01 -6.50 -22.90
C ILE A 294 -19.07 -7.57 -22.82
N MET A 295 -20.33 -7.17 -22.57
CA MET A 295 -21.46 -8.10 -22.63
C MET A 295 -22.08 -8.13 -24.04
N LYS A 296 -22.33 -9.34 -24.52
CA LYS A 296 -23.25 -9.57 -25.64
C LYS A 296 -24.61 -10.01 -25.10
N GLU A 297 -25.58 -9.14 -25.18
CA GLU A 297 -27.00 -9.52 -25.15
C GLU A 297 -27.53 -9.46 -26.59
N ALA A 298 -28.50 -10.29 -26.98
CA ALA A 298 -29.01 -10.32 -28.34
C ALA A 298 -29.31 -8.89 -28.87
N GLY A 299 -28.42 -8.38 -29.72
CA GLY A 299 -28.53 -7.06 -30.34
C GLY A 299 -28.01 -5.87 -29.50
N LYS A 300 -27.46 -6.07 -28.28
CA LYS A 300 -26.91 -5.00 -27.45
C LYS A 300 -25.49 -5.34 -27.03
N THR A 301 -24.55 -4.42 -27.27
CA THR A 301 -23.19 -4.47 -26.72
C THR A 301 -23.04 -3.38 -25.68
N GLY A 302 -22.54 -3.71 -24.49
CA GLY A 302 -22.30 -2.74 -23.42
C GLY A 302 -21.17 -3.21 -22.49
N ASN A 303 -20.51 -2.26 -21.84
CA ASN A 303 -19.53 -2.58 -20.82
C ASN A 303 -20.23 -3.03 -19.54
N VAL A 304 -19.70 -4.07 -18.90
CA VAL A 304 -20.03 -4.42 -17.52
C VAL A 304 -19.06 -3.68 -16.62
N TYR A 305 -19.56 -2.95 -15.65
CA TYR A 305 -18.74 -2.31 -14.63
C TYR A 305 -19.10 -2.85 -13.24
N HIS A 306 -18.10 -2.82 -12.37
CA HIS A 306 -18.26 -3.24 -10.99
C HIS A 306 -18.53 -2.01 -10.11
N VAL A 307 -19.70 -1.97 -9.50
CA VAL A 307 -20.12 -0.86 -8.64
C VAL A 307 -19.26 -0.74 -7.38
N GLY A 308 -18.70 -1.84 -6.91
CA GLY A 308 -17.74 -1.85 -5.81
C GLY A 308 -18.32 -1.43 -4.44
N PHE A 309 -17.44 -1.05 -3.54
CA PHE A 309 -17.75 -0.71 -2.14
C PHE A 309 -18.73 0.47 -2.00
N TYR A 310 -18.58 1.50 -2.83
CA TYR A 310 -19.36 2.74 -2.69
C TYR A 310 -20.84 2.61 -3.12
N GLY A 311 -21.23 1.52 -3.77
CA GLY A 311 -22.56 1.37 -4.34
C GLY A 311 -22.81 2.24 -5.58
N CYS A 312 -21.79 2.95 -6.08
CA CYS A 312 -21.78 3.75 -7.30
C CYS A 312 -20.42 3.70 -7.97
N ASP A 313 -20.35 4.06 -9.26
CA ASP A 313 -19.12 4.01 -10.06
C ASP A 313 -18.37 5.35 -10.05
N ILE A 314 -17.69 5.66 -8.94
CA ILE A 314 -16.89 6.88 -8.81
C ILE A 314 -15.74 6.94 -9.83
N TRP A 315 -15.19 5.78 -10.21
CA TRP A 315 -14.11 5.68 -11.20
C TRP A 315 -14.59 5.99 -12.61
N GLY A 316 -15.82 5.57 -12.96
CA GLY A 316 -16.47 5.92 -14.22
C GLY A 316 -16.80 7.40 -14.32
N GLU A 317 -17.23 8.05 -13.22
CA GLU A 317 -17.44 9.49 -13.18
C GLU A 317 -16.13 10.25 -13.37
N ALA A 318 -15.06 9.89 -12.65
CA ALA A 318 -13.73 10.48 -12.82
C ALA A 318 -13.16 10.21 -14.22
N PHE A 319 -13.41 9.01 -14.77
CA PHE A 319 -12.99 8.68 -16.14
C PHE A 319 -13.59 9.60 -17.19
N LYS A 320 -14.82 10.06 -17.07
CA LYS A 320 -15.45 11.00 -18.01
C LYS A 320 -14.64 12.29 -18.14
N ILE A 321 -14.02 12.74 -17.04
CA ILE A 321 -13.20 13.95 -17.00
C ILE A 321 -11.84 13.72 -17.67
N VAL A 322 -11.17 12.60 -17.41
CA VAL A 322 -9.83 12.32 -17.92
C VAL A 322 -9.85 11.81 -19.37
N LYS A 323 -10.90 11.11 -19.78
CA LYS A 323 -11.04 10.46 -21.10
C LYS A 323 -10.69 11.35 -22.30
N PRO A 324 -11.14 12.62 -22.39
CA PRO A 324 -10.84 13.47 -23.55
C PRO A 324 -9.35 13.72 -23.78
N HIS A 325 -8.53 13.56 -22.75
CA HIS A 325 -7.10 13.86 -22.73
C HIS A 325 -6.22 12.63 -22.96
N LEU A 326 -6.82 11.43 -23.05
CA LEU A 326 -6.08 10.19 -23.24
C LEU A 326 -5.73 10.00 -24.72
N ILE A 327 -4.45 9.80 -24.99
CA ILE A 327 -3.93 9.39 -26.30
C ILE A 327 -3.62 7.89 -26.31
N LYS A 328 -3.41 7.30 -27.50
CA LYS A 328 -3.10 5.88 -27.67
C LYS A 328 -1.87 5.45 -26.85
N GLY A 329 -2.03 4.41 -26.05
CA GLY A 329 -1.00 3.89 -25.16
C GLY A 329 -0.96 4.57 -23.79
N MET A 330 -1.70 5.65 -23.57
CA MET A 330 -1.64 6.43 -22.33
C MET A 330 -2.41 5.77 -21.19
N SER A 331 -1.79 5.77 -20.01
CA SER A 331 -2.44 5.48 -18.73
C SER A 331 -2.15 6.59 -17.74
N VAL A 332 -3.19 7.08 -17.07
CA VAL A 332 -3.17 8.15 -16.05
C VAL A 332 -3.57 7.55 -14.72
N TYR A 333 -2.74 7.75 -13.72
CA TYR A 333 -2.94 7.29 -12.36
C TYR A 333 -3.23 8.49 -11.46
N ALA A 334 -4.32 8.42 -10.72
CA ALA A 334 -4.79 9.55 -9.93
C ALA A 334 -5.45 9.09 -8.63
N GLU A 335 -5.56 10.03 -7.70
CA GLU A 335 -6.32 9.88 -6.46
C GLU A 335 -7.65 10.64 -6.59
N ILE A 336 -8.77 9.97 -6.30
CA ILE A 336 -10.11 10.58 -6.26
C ILE A 336 -10.45 10.89 -4.81
N VAL A 337 -10.84 12.12 -4.52
CA VAL A 337 -11.22 12.58 -3.18
C VAL A 337 -12.56 13.31 -3.19
N GLY A 338 -13.17 13.49 -2.02
CA GLY A 338 -14.44 14.20 -1.83
C GLY A 338 -15.61 13.25 -1.55
N TYR A 339 -16.73 13.47 -2.21
CA TYR A 339 -17.95 12.69 -2.02
C TYR A 339 -18.25 11.79 -3.21
N THR A 340 -18.98 10.74 -2.97
CA THR A 340 -19.61 9.90 -4.01
C THR A 340 -20.92 10.54 -4.49
N SER A 341 -21.45 10.09 -5.63
CA SER A 341 -22.79 10.50 -6.09
C SER A 341 -23.94 10.06 -5.17
N THR A 342 -23.66 9.24 -4.16
CA THR A 342 -24.61 8.84 -3.12
C THR A 342 -24.34 9.53 -1.78
N ASN A 343 -23.64 10.66 -1.79
CA ASN A 343 -23.32 11.49 -0.62
C ASN A 343 -22.53 10.77 0.52
N LYS A 344 -21.72 9.79 0.17
CA LYS A 344 -20.77 9.19 1.09
C LYS A 344 -19.38 9.80 0.89
N TYR A 345 -18.62 10.00 1.94
CA TYR A 345 -17.20 10.31 1.80
C TYR A 345 -16.47 9.21 1.04
N ILE A 346 -15.58 9.59 0.13
CA ILE A 346 -14.66 8.65 -0.54
C ILE A 346 -13.67 8.09 0.47
N GLN A 347 -13.12 8.97 1.32
CA GLN A 347 -12.41 8.55 2.53
C GLN A 347 -13.05 9.22 3.75
N PRO A 348 -13.51 8.44 4.75
CA PRO A 348 -14.09 8.98 5.96
C PRO A 348 -13.15 9.98 6.62
N ASP A 349 -13.74 11.03 7.19
CA ASP A 349 -13.06 12.08 7.94
C ASP A 349 -12.12 13.00 7.15
N TYR A 350 -11.84 12.78 5.86
CA TYR A 350 -10.96 13.63 5.05
C TYR A 350 -11.77 14.57 4.17
N ASP A 351 -11.90 15.82 4.62
CA ASP A 351 -12.64 16.86 3.88
C ASP A 351 -11.71 17.73 3.02
N TYR A 352 -11.64 17.42 1.74
CA TYR A 352 -10.86 18.13 0.74
C TYR A 352 -11.55 19.41 0.20
N GLY A 353 -12.51 19.98 0.95
CA GLY A 353 -13.26 21.16 0.53
C GLY A 353 -14.26 20.86 -0.60
N CYS A 354 -14.73 19.63 -0.69
CA CYS A 354 -15.83 19.23 -1.55
C CYS A 354 -17.17 19.36 -0.78
N VAL A 355 -18.28 19.46 -1.52
CA VAL A 355 -19.61 19.54 -0.91
C VAL A 355 -20.46 18.33 -1.31
N PRO A 356 -21.35 17.84 -0.43
CA PRO A 356 -22.26 16.76 -0.76
C PRO A 356 -23.24 17.18 -1.85
N LEU A 357 -23.69 16.22 -2.68
CA LEU A 357 -24.67 16.44 -3.74
C LEU A 357 -26.04 16.75 -3.15
N LYS A 358 -26.70 17.81 -3.63
CA LYS A 358 -28.08 18.17 -3.27
C LYS A 358 -29.08 17.53 -4.21
N ASP A 359 -30.32 17.37 -3.77
CA ASP A 359 -31.39 16.85 -4.59
C ASP A 359 -31.61 17.69 -5.86
N GLY A 360 -31.65 17.03 -7.00
CA GLY A 360 -31.81 17.68 -8.31
C GLY A 360 -30.57 18.34 -8.87
N GLU A 361 -29.41 18.19 -8.20
CA GLU A 361 -28.12 18.72 -8.66
C GLU A 361 -27.33 17.66 -9.46
N ASP A 362 -26.57 18.10 -10.45
CA ASP A 362 -25.65 17.23 -11.18
C ASP A 362 -24.36 16.98 -10.38
N TYR A 363 -23.91 15.71 -10.35
CA TYR A 363 -22.66 15.34 -9.72
C TYR A 363 -21.47 15.85 -10.54
N THR A 364 -20.76 16.86 -10.00
CA THR A 364 -19.82 17.71 -10.76
C THR A 364 -18.40 17.62 -10.21
N TYR A 365 -17.43 17.44 -11.12
CA TYR A 365 -15.99 17.57 -10.84
C TYR A 365 -15.64 18.98 -10.35
N GLY A 366 -14.70 19.07 -9.41
CA GLY A 366 -14.28 20.31 -8.75
C GLY A 366 -15.19 20.75 -7.61
N LYS A 367 -16.47 20.36 -7.62
CA LYS A 367 -17.45 20.69 -6.58
C LYS A 367 -17.69 19.53 -5.61
N HIS A 368 -18.05 18.36 -6.13
CA HIS A 368 -18.41 17.20 -5.32
C HIS A 368 -17.23 16.24 -5.14
N PHE A 369 -16.37 16.15 -6.13
CA PHE A 369 -15.14 15.36 -6.09
C PHE A 369 -14.02 16.05 -6.85
N LYS A 370 -12.78 15.68 -6.51
CA LYS A 370 -11.56 16.15 -7.18
C LYS A 370 -10.72 14.95 -7.60
N ILE A 371 -9.86 15.17 -8.59
CA ILE A 371 -8.93 14.18 -9.14
C ILE A 371 -7.53 14.78 -9.05
N TYR A 372 -6.59 14.10 -8.42
CA TYR A 372 -5.19 14.51 -8.31
C TYR A 372 -4.31 13.47 -9.02
N VAL A 373 -3.70 13.89 -10.13
CA VAL A 373 -2.84 13.02 -10.94
C VAL A 373 -1.45 12.94 -10.32
N TYR A 374 -0.94 11.72 -10.13
CA TYR A 374 0.40 11.51 -9.59
C TYR A 374 1.34 10.73 -10.52
N ARG A 375 0.82 10.14 -11.61
CA ARG A 375 1.63 9.36 -12.55
C ARG A 375 0.95 9.32 -13.92
N VAL A 376 1.75 9.42 -14.99
CA VAL A 376 1.30 9.23 -16.38
C VAL A 376 2.29 8.30 -17.06
N THR A 377 1.81 7.36 -17.87
CA THR A 377 2.65 6.44 -18.63
C THR A 377 2.17 6.34 -20.07
N LEU A 378 3.08 6.03 -20.98
CA LEU A 378 2.81 5.61 -22.35
C LEU A 378 3.30 4.20 -22.58
N THR A 379 2.43 3.33 -23.08
CA THR A 379 2.75 1.94 -23.42
C THR A 379 2.72 1.79 -24.95
N ASN A 380 3.79 1.29 -25.54
CA ASN A 380 3.84 1.02 -26.97
C ASN A 380 3.10 -0.28 -27.32
N VAL A 381 3.07 -0.62 -28.60
CA VAL A 381 2.38 -1.84 -29.10
C VAL A 381 2.99 -3.13 -28.56
N ASP A 382 4.28 -3.12 -28.23
CA ASP A 382 5.02 -4.27 -27.71
C ASP A 382 4.92 -4.41 -26.19
N GLY A 383 4.21 -3.47 -25.53
CA GLY A 383 4.00 -3.47 -24.08
C GLY A 383 5.13 -2.81 -23.29
N GLU A 384 6.08 -2.14 -23.93
CA GLU A 384 7.10 -1.35 -23.24
C GLU A 384 6.50 -0.06 -22.73
N VAL A 385 6.88 0.35 -21.50
CA VAL A 385 6.33 1.52 -20.81
C VAL A 385 7.37 2.61 -20.68
N HIS A 386 6.99 3.80 -21.12
CA HIS A 386 7.65 5.05 -20.77
C HIS A 386 6.84 5.75 -19.67
N GLU A 387 7.45 6.06 -18.55
CA GLU A 387 6.85 6.83 -17.46
C GLU A 387 7.26 8.30 -17.57
N PHE A 388 6.29 9.20 -17.46
CA PHE A 388 6.56 10.64 -17.43
C PHE A 388 7.32 11.02 -16.18
N SER A 389 8.32 11.88 -16.32
CA SER A 389 8.96 12.56 -15.20
C SER A 389 7.94 13.37 -14.39
N PRO A 390 8.23 13.72 -13.12
CA PRO A 390 7.34 14.57 -12.33
C PRO A 390 6.99 15.89 -13.01
N ARG A 391 7.95 16.49 -13.71
CA ARG A 391 7.75 17.76 -14.45
C ARG A 391 6.84 17.58 -15.66
N GLU A 392 6.99 16.50 -16.40
CA GLU A 392 6.10 16.16 -17.51
C GLU A 392 4.66 15.93 -17.04
N VAL A 393 4.47 15.26 -15.90
CA VAL A 393 3.14 15.08 -15.29
C VAL A 393 2.49 16.43 -14.97
N GLN A 394 3.24 17.38 -14.36
CA GLN A 394 2.72 18.70 -14.05
C GLN A 394 2.34 19.48 -15.31
N ILE A 395 3.21 19.46 -16.33
CA ILE A 395 2.96 20.11 -17.63
C ILE A 395 1.73 19.50 -18.30
N TRP A 396 1.64 18.18 -18.31
CA TRP A 396 0.50 17.47 -18.89
C TRP A 396 -0.80 17.83 -18.17
N CYS A 397 -0.82 17.84 -16.85
CA CYS A 397 -1.99 18.25 -16.07
C CYS A 397 -2.41 19.68 -16.38
N LYS A 398 -1.44 20.62 -16.38
CA LYS A 398 -1.71 22.04 -16.68
C LYS A 398 -2.30 22.22 -18.07
N ASN A 399 -1.79 21.51 -19.09
CA ASN A 399 -2.26 21.61 -20.46
C ASN A 399 -3.64 21.00 -20.70
N ASN A 400 -4.14 20.19 -19.74
CA ASN A 400 -5.41 19.49 -19.84
C ASN A 400 -6.42 19.90 -18.75
N ASP A 401 -6.19 21.03 -18.07
CA ASP A 401 -7.03 21.54 -16.97
C ASP A 401 -7.28 20.52 -15.86
N LEU A 402 -6.28 19.65 -15.62
CA LEU A 402 -6.27 18.67 -14.54
C LEU A 402 -5.30 19.12 -13.44
N VAL A 403 -5.46 18.55 -12.25
CA VAL A 403 -4.64 18.90 -11.09
C VAL A 403 -3.65 17.77 -10.82
N ALA A 404 -2.35 18.09 -10.77
CA ALA A 404 -1.34 17.18 -10.24
C ALA A 404 -1.36 17.18 -8.70
N VAL A 405 -0.86 16.11 -8.08
CA VAL A 405 -0.65 16.10 -6.61
C VAL A 405 0.22 17.31 -6.19
N PRO A 406 -0.03 17.92 -5.01
CA PRO A 406 0.77 19.02 -4.51
C PRO A 406 2.25 18.66 -4.43
N GLU A 407 3.10 19.49 -5.03
CA GLU A 407 4.55 19.37 -4.96
C GLU A 407 5.08 20.19 -3.78
N TYR A 408 5.94 19.57 -2.98
CA TYR A 408 6.61 20.23 -1.87
C TYR A 408 8.07 20.57 -2.18
N TYR A 409 8.74 19.74 -2.97
CA TYR A 409 10.13 19.96 -3.35
C TYR A 409 10.48 19.30 -4.69
N TYR A 410 11.36 19.98 -5.44
CA TYR A 410 12.02 19.41 -6.61
C TYR A 410 13.43 19.96 -6.72
N GLY A 411 14.43 19.08 -6.60
CA GLY A 411 15.83 19.48 -6.65
C GLY A 411 16.75 18.32 -6.26
N LYS A 412 18.06 18.61 -6.13
CA LYS A 412 19.00 17.58 -5.65
C LYS A 412 18.73 17.26 -4.18
N ALA A 413 18.83 15.98 -3.82
CA ALA A 413 18.55 15.53 -2.46
C ALA A 413 19.45 16.24 -1.40
N LYS A 414 20.74 16.42 -1.67
CA LYS A 414 21.66 17.14 -0.77
C LYS A 414 21.30 18.61 -0.56
N ASP A 415 20.64 19.25 -1.54
CA ASP A 415 20.32 20.67 -1.47
C ASP A 415 19.08 20.95 -0.60
N LEU A 416 18.29 19.90 -0.30
CA LEU A 416 17.16 19.98 0.61
C LEU A 416 17.60 20.27 2.06
N TYR A 417 18.67 19.61 2.50
CA TYR A 417 19.27 19.79 3.83
C TYR A 417 20.78 19.99 3.68
N PRO A 418 21.23 21.20 3.28
CA PRO A 418 22.63 21.44 2.93
C PRO A 418 23.61 21.40 4.11
N ASP A 419 23.08 21.41 5.33
CA ASP A 419 23.86 21.28 6.58
C ASP A 419 24.18 19.82 6.95
N LEU A 420 23.60 18.83 6.26
CA LEU A 420 23.90 17.42 6.52
C LEU A 420 25.21 17.01 5.87
N ASP A 421 26.08 16.39 6.68
CA ASP A 421 27.33 15.81 6.20
C ASP A 421 27.09 14.61 5.28
N ILE A 422 27.44 14.75 4.00
CA ILE A 422 27.26 13.69 3.00
C ILE A 422 28.21 12.50 3.19
N THR A 423 29.24 12.64 4.03
CA THR A 423 30.24 11.59 4.26
C THR A 423 29.96 10.75 5.50
N ASN A 424 29.03 11.19 6.36
CA ASN A 424 28.76 10.54 7.65
C ASN A 424 27.26 10.33 7.88
N HIS A 425 26.82 9.09 7.80
CA HIS A 425 25.41 8.68 8.06
C HIS A 425 24.34 9.54 7.36
N TRP A 426 24.66 10.09 6.19
CA TRP A 426 23.79 11.04 5.49
C TRP A 426 22.36 10.50 5.29
N HIS A 427 22.20 9.25 4.83
CA HIS A 427 20.89 8.68 4.54
C HIS A 427 20.01 8.61 5.79
N GLU A 428 20.56 8.16 6.90
CA GLU A 428 19.83 8.08 8.16
C GLU A 428 19.40 9.46 8.65
N ASN A 429 20.36 10.40 8.66
CA ASN A 429 20.11 11.78 9.07
C ASN A 429 19.09 12.48 8.15
N PHE A 430 19.19 12.23 6.85
CA PHE A 430 18.27 12.76 5.84
C PHE A 430 16.83 12.30 6.09
N TRP A 431 16.62 10.99 6.27
CA TRP A 431 15.28 10.45 6.50
C TRP A 431 14.73 10.80 7.88
N ASN A 432 15.55 10.82 8.91
CA ASN A 432 15.13 11.22 10.26
C ASN A 432 14.68 12.68 10.28
N ARG A 433 15.38 13.55 9.58
CA ARG A 433 15.01 14.96 9.45
C ARG A 433 13.72 15.12 8.64
N MET A 434 13.61 14.45 7.51
CA MET A 434 12.40 14.48 6.69
C MET A 434 11.17 13.95 7.45
N ALA A 435 11.31 12.90 8.26
CA ALA A 435 10.20 12.31 9.02
C ALA A 435 9.55 13.25 10.05
N SER A 436 10.20 14.38 10.36
CA SER A 436 9.67 15.40 11.28
C SER A 436 9.63 16.81 10.65
N ASP A 437 9.85 16.92 9.34
CA ASP A 437 9.92 18.22 8.67
C ASP A 437 8.53 18.83 8.47
N LYS A 438 8.32 19.96 9.16
CA LYS A 438 7.06 20.73 9.10
C LYS A 438 6.78 21.35 7.71
N ASN A 439 7.81 21.55 6.88
CA ASN A 439 7.63 22.02 5.51
C ASN A 439 6.94 20.98 4.62
N PHE A 440 6.97 19.72 5.01
CA PHE A 440 6.27 18.61 4.36
C PHE A 440 5.05 18.14 5.15
N TYR A 441 4.62 18.93 6.14
CA TYR A 441 3.51 18.62 7.04
C TYR A 441 3.64 17.27 7.75
N MET A 442 4.90 16.80 7.95
CA MET A 442 5.14 15.57 8.68
C MET A 442 4.73 15.73 10.14
N GLU A 443 4.00 14.73 10.66
CA GLU A 443 3.43 14.72 12.01
C GLU A 443 2.50 15.91 12.31
N MET A 444 1.84 16.41 11.27
CA MET A 444 0.90 17.54 11.33
C MET A 444 -0.45 17.16 10.70
N ASP A 445 -1.41 18.09 10.79
CA ASP A 445 -2.66 18.00 10.05
C ASP A 445 -2.42 18.20 8.54
N SER A 446 -3.25 17.55 7.71
CA SER A 446 -3.17 17.67 6.25
C SER A 446 -3.47 19.10 5.79
N PRO A 447 -2.60 19.72 5.00
CA PRO A 447 -2.85 21.04 4.44
C PRO A 447 -3.93 21.04 3.36
N ASP A 448 -4.23 19.88 2.78
CA ASP A 448 -5.18 19.70 1.69
C ASP A 448 -6.63 19.52 2.18
N CYS A 449 -6.82 19.35 3.50
CA CYS A 449 -8.12 19.18 4.15
C CYS A 449 -8.52 20.43 4.93
N ILE A 450 -9.81 20.78 4.92
CA ILE A 450 -10.34 21.91 5.68
C ILE A 450 -10.57 21.57 7.15
N ASN A 451 -10.68 20.31 7.47
CA ASN A 451 -10.77 19.79 8.84
C ASN A 451 -9.42 19.28 9.35
N LYS A 452 -9.30 19.14 10.67
CA LYS A 452 -8.08 18.66 11.31
C LYS A 452 -8.00 17.15 11.24
N VAL A 453 -7.21 16.65 10.31
CA VAL A 453 -6.92 15.21 10.11
C VAL A 453 -5.44 15.02 9.86
N PRO A 454 -4.83 13.93 10.33
CA PRO A 454 -3.40 13.69 10.11
C PRO A 454 -3.03 13.66 8.63
N HIS A 455 -1.95 14.34 8.25
CA HIS A 455 -1.36 14.18 6.93
C HIS A 455 -0.89 12.74 6.72
N GLU A 456 -1.16 12.15 5.54
CA GLU A 456 -0.77 10.75 5.30
C GLU A 456 0.75 10.60 5.19
N GLY A 457 1.44 11.63 4.71
CA GLY A 457 2.87 11.66 4.47
C GLY A 457 3.24 12.12 3.07
N VAL A 458 4.39 11.69 2.59
CA VAL A 458 4.93 12.13 1.29
C VAL A 458 5.30 10.95 0.40
N VAL A 459 5.28 11.21 -0.92
CA VAL A 459 5.86 10.34 -1.94
C VAL A 459 7.12 11.01 -2.47
N ILE A 460 8.22 10.27 -2.45
CA ILE A 460 9.52 10.70 -2.98
C ILE A 460 9.74 9.94 -4.29
N LYS A 461 9.89 10.66 -5.39
CA LYS A 461 10.29 10.09 -6.68
C LYS A 461 11.71 10.52 -7.01
N ILE A 462 12.52 9.57 -7.44
CA ILE A 462 13.81 9.86 -8.06
C ILE A 462 13.52 10.15 -9.52
N ASP A 463 13.91 11.35 -9.97
CA ASP A 463 13.75 11.80 -11.36
C ASP A 463 14.93 11.29 -12.19
N ASP A 464 14.78 10.09 -12.72
CA ASP A 464 15.75 9.37 -13.52
C ASP A 464 15.06 8.80 -14.77
N MET A 465 15.82 8.21 -15.69
CA MET A 465 15.28 7.56 -16.91
C MET A 465 14.18 6.53 -16.60
N ILE A 466 14.26 5.86 -15.45
CA ILE A 466 13.23 4.98 -14.93
C ILE A 466 12.84 5.54 -13.55
N PRO A 467 11.79 6.39 -13.48
CA PRO A 467 11.37 6.98 -12.23
C PRO A 467 11.01 5.94 -11.18
N ARG A 468 11.58 6.08 -9.98
CA ARG A 468 11.32 5.19 -8.84
C ARG A 468 10.63 5.97 -7.75
N ALA A 469 9.53 5.43 -7.24
CA ALA A 469 8.72 6.10 -6.22
C ALA A 469 8.78 5.35 -4.89
N PHE A 470 8.95 6.10 -3.81
CA PHE A 470 9.01 5.63 -2.43
C PHE A 470 8.04 6.43 -1.58
N LYS A 471 7.60 5.86 -0.45
CA LYS A 471 6.71 6.55 0.47
C LYS A 471 7.32 6.69 1.86
N LEU A 472 7.06 7.84 2.48
CA LEU A 472 7.31 8.08 3.89
C LEU A 472 5.97 8.49 4.51
N LYS A 473 5.40 7.61 5.35
CA LYS A 473 4.13 7.86 6.04
C LYS A 473 4.36 8.57 7.36
N CYS A 474 3.46 9.49 7.71
CA CYS A 474 3.39 10.07 9.05
C CYS A 474 2.98 9.02 10.07
N PHE A 475 3.58 9.08 11.24
CA PHE A 475 3.20 8.19 12.33
C PHE A 475 1.77 8.48 12.83
N LEU A 476 1.37 9.76 12.94
CA LEU A 476 0.02 10.14 13.37
C LEU A 476 -1.05 9.53 12.46
N PHE A 477 -0.81 9.51 11.14
CA PHE A 477 -1.70 8.87 10.18
C PHE A 477 -1.74 7.34 10.38
N THR A 478 -0.57 6.70 10.45
CA THR A 478 -0.49 5.25 10.66
C THR A 478 -1.17 4.83 11.97
N HIS A 479 -1.00 5.62 13.02
CA HIS A 479 -1.65 5.36 14.30
C HIS A 479 -3.18 5.51 14.25
N LYS A 480 -3.70 6.47 13.46
CA LYS A 480 -5.13 6.59 13.19
C LYS A 480 -5.65 5.35 12.46
N GLU A 481 -4.98 4.96 11.35
CA GLU A 481 -5.34 3.73 10.61
C GLU A 481 -5.37 2.49 11.53
N GLU A 482 -4.39 2.35 12.41
CA GLU A 482 -4.33 1.21 13.35
C GLU A 482 -5.48 1.22 14.36
N LYS A 483 -5.86 2.38 14.88
CA LYS A 483 -7.02 2.51 15.79
C LYS A 483 -8.34 2.17 15.08
N GLU A 484 -8.50 2.60 13.84
CA GLU A 484 -9.66 2.29 13.01
C GLU A 484 -9.75 0.78 12.74
N LEU A 485 -8.64 0.14 12.42
CA LEU A 485 -8.56 -1.32 12.24
C LEU A 485 -8.90 -2.08 13.53
N ASP A 486 -8.43 -1.60 14.68
CA ASP A 486 -8.75 -2.19 15.99
C ASP A 486 -10.24 -2.02 16.34
N ALA A 487 -10.87 -0.93 15.91
CA ALA A 487 -12.31 -0.69 16.03
C ALA A 487 -13.16 -1.46 15.01
N GLY A 488 -12.53 -2.26 14.13
CA GLY A 488 -13.21 -3.01 13.07
C GLY A 488 -13.62 -2.15 11.87
N ILE A 489 -13.09 -0.92 11.78
CA ILE A 489 -13.27 -0.03 10.63
C ILE A 489 -12.20 -0.41 9.60
N THR A 490 -12.63 -0.84 8.44
CA THR A 490 -11.70 -1.28 7.38
C THR A 490 -11.36 -0.12 6.47
N ASN A 491 -10.08 0.00 6.13
CA ASN A 491 -9.66 0.88 5.05
C ASN A 491 -10.31 0.40 3.72
N ILE A 492 -10.97 1.34 3.05
CA ILE A 492 -11.77 1.09 1.85
C ILE A 492 -10.92 0.49 0.71
N GLU A 493 -9.65 0.86 0.60
CA GLU A 493 -8.76 0.31 -0.42
C GLU A 493 -8.45 -1.17 -0.20
N ASP A 494 -8.28 -1.60 1.03
CA ASP A 494 -8.03 -3.00 1.37
C ASP A 494 -9.30 -3.85 1.25
N ALA A 495 -10.47 -3.27 1.53
CA ALA A 495 -11.78 -3.92 1.36
C ALA A 495 -12.10 -4.31 -0.10
N GLN A 496 -11.53 -3.60 -1.07
CA GLN A 496 -11.76 -3.86 -2.49
C GLN A 496 -11.03 -5.10 -3.01
N SER A 497 -9.91 -5.49 -2.40
CA SER A 497 -9.13 -6.65 -2.82
C SER A 497 -9.78 -8.00 -2.48
N GLU A 498 -10.51 -8.10 -1.37
CA GLU A 498 -11.13 -9.38 -0.94
C GLU A 498 -12.38 -9.79 -1.72
N ASN A 499 -13.09 -8.84 -2.36
CA ASN A 499 -14.29 -9.17 -3.10
C ASN A 499 -14.06 -9.82 -4.48
N ILE A 500 -12.81 -9.87 -4.95
CA ILE A 500 -12.44 -10.42 -6.27
C ILE A 500 -12.27 -11.93 -6.18
N ASP A 501 -11.62 -12.43 -5.14
CA ASP A 501 -11.30 -13.86 -5.01
C ASP A 501 -12.55 -14.75 -4.83
N ASN A 502 -13.66 -14.17 -4.39
CA ASN A 502 -14.92 -14.88 -4.24
C ASN A 502 -15.81 -14.88 -5.49
N ASP A 503 -15.62 -13.99 -6.46
CA ASP A 503 -16.45 -13.88 -7.66
C ASP A 503 -15.80 -14.49 -8.92
N ASP A 504 -14.47 -14.59 -8.98
CA ASP A 504 -13.73 -15.03 -10.19
C ASP A 504 -13.34 -16.52 -10.21
N SER A 505 -13.49 -17.26 -9.11
CA SER A 505 -13.08 -18.67 -9.05
C SER A 505 -13.95 -19.65 -9.86
N ASN A 506 -14.98 -19.19 -10.58
CA ASN A 506 -15.94 -20.10 -11.23
C ASN A 506 -16.39 -19.73 -12.66
N SER A 507 -15.64 -18.98 -13.45
CA SER A 507 -16.06 -18.74 -14.85
C SER A 507 -14.95 -18.45 -15.86
N TYR A 508 -13.81 -19.14 -15.79
CA TYR A 508 -12.95 -19.28 -16.96
C TYR A 508 -13.46 -20.51 -17.76
N ILE A 509 -14.31 -20.27 -18.73
CA ILE A 509 -14.44 -21.20 -19.86
C ILE A 509 -13.49 -20.65 -20.91
N ASP A 510 -12.28 -21.20 -20.97
CA ASP A 510 -11.42 -21.09 -22.13
C ASP A 510 -12.15 -21.73 -23.31
N GLU A 511 -12.66 -20.92 -24.23
CA GLU A 511 -12.98 -21.41 -25.56
C GLU A 511 -11.67 -21.55 -26.35
N GLN A 512 -11.12 -22.79 -26.41
CA GLN A 512 -10.16 -23.22 -27.41
C GLN A 512 -10.70 -23.01 -28.83
#